data_12b8d06b3def53c1e8e7ad8aef41d8ca
#
_entry.id   12b8d06b3def53c1e8e7ad8aef41d8ca
#
_cell.length_a   1.000
_cell.length_b   1.000
_cell.length_c   1.000
_cell.angle_alpha   90.00
_cell.angle_beta   90.00
_cell.angle_gamma   90.00
#
_symmetry.space_group_name_H-M   'P 1'
#
loop_
_entity.id
_entity.type
_entity.pdbx_description
1 polymer ?
#
loop_
_entity_poly.entity_id
_entity_poly.type
_entity_poly.pdbx_seq_one_letter_code
_entity_poly.pdbx_strand_id
1 'polypeptide(L)' 'MQAQVNEWGNSQGIRLPKEVLKSAGIVLNEILDVTVSNDVIILSN' A
#
# COMPACT_ATOMS: atom_id res chain seq x y z
N MET A 1 9.72 9.30 -1.18
CA MET A 1 8.43 9.96 -0.94
C MET A 1 7.93 9.64 0.46
N GLN A 2 6.96 10.38 0.94
CA GLN A 2 6.34 10.13 2.22
C GLN A 2 4.85 9.88 2.02
N ALA A 3 4.26 9.10 2.93
CA ALA A 3 2.83 8.84 2.95
C ALA A 3 2.33 9.01 4.38
N GLN A 4 1.10 9.48 4.50
CA GLN A 4 0.47 9.68 5.79
C GLN A 4 -0.61 8.63 5.99
N VAL A 5 -0.64 8.05 7.20
CA VAL A 5 -1.72 7.13 7.57
C VAL A 5 -2.94 7.95 7.95
N ASN A 6 -4.06 7.68 7.29
CA ASN A 6 -5.32 8.37 7.52
C ASN A 6 -6.38 7.39 8.00
N GLU A 7 -7.35 7.92 8.72
CA GLU A 7 -8.47 7.13 9.21
C GLU A 7 -9.57 7.09 8.15
N TRP A 8 -10.05 5.90 7.83
CA TRP A 8 -11.16 5.70 6.88
C TRP A 8 -12.20 4.79 7.54
N GLY A 9 -13.24 5.40 8.13
CA GLY A 9 -14.23 4.63 8.87
C GLY A 9 -13.57 3.86 10.01
N ASN A 10 -13.70 2.54 10.01
CA ASN A 10 -13.07 1.67 11.01
C ASN A 10 -11.69 1.19 10.60
N SER A 11 -11.21 1.63 9.45
CA SER A 11 -9.93 1.22 8.92
C SER A 11 -8.97 2.39 8.82
N GLN A 12 -7.72 2.08 8.60
CA GLN A 12 -6.68 3.07 8.37
C GLN A 12 -6.02 2.80 7.05
N GLY A 13 -5.59 3.83 6.37
CA GLY A 13 -5.02 3.64 5.05
C GLY A 13 -4.07 4.74 4.66
N ILE A 14 -3.38 4.51 3.57
CA ILE A 14 -2.49 5.48 2.93
C ILE A 14 -2.87 5.61 1.47
N ARG A 15 -2.61 6.79 0.89
CA ARG A 15 -2.76 7.01 -0.54
C ARG A 15 -1.44 6.70 -1.21
N LEU A 16 -1.48 5.90 -2.26
CA LEU A 16 -0.32 5.56 -3.06
C LEU A 16 -0.47 6.19 -4.44
N PRO A 17 0.50 7.00 -4.88
CA PRO A 17 0.46 7.56 -6.22
C PRO A 17 0.51 6.46 -7.28
N LYS A 18 -0.10 6.73 -8.43
CA LYS A 18 -0.12 5.77 -9.54
C LYS A 18 1.28 5.35 -9.96
N GLU A 19 2.23 6.28 -9.93
CA GLU A 19 3.60 6.01 -10.32
C GLU A 19 4.28 5.00 -9.40
N VAL A 20 3.96 5.05 -8.10
CA VAL A 20 4.49 4.09 -7.14
C VAL A 20 3.97 2.69 -7.45
N LEU A 21 2.67 2.57 -7.70
CA LEU A 21 2.05 1.29 -8.05
C LEU A 21 2.61 0.76 -9.36
N LYS A 22 2.76 1.63 -10.35
CA LYS A 22 3.30 1.26 -11.65
C LYS A 22 4.73 0.75 -11.52
N SER A 23 5.54 1.41 -10.71
CA SER A 23 6.93 0.99 -10.47
C SER A 23 7.00 -0.36 -9.79
N ALA A 24 6.02 -0.70 -8.97
CA ALA A 24 5.95 -2.00 -8.30
C ALA A 24 5.27 -3.07 -9.15
N GLY A 25 4.77 -2.72 -10.34
CA GLY A 25 4.07 -3.66 -11.20
C GLY A 25 2.68 -4.03 -10.68
N ILE A 26 2.04 -3.13 -9.95
CA ILE A 26 0.72 -3.35 -9.36
C ILE A 26 -0.32 -2.61 -10.18
N VAL A 27 -1.40 -3.30 -10.53
CA VAL A 27 -2.49 -2.73 -11.30
C VAL A 27 -3.72 -2.53 -10.43
N LEU A 28 -4.64 -1.69 -10.92
CA LEU A 28 -5.88 -1.38 -10.20
C LEU A 28 -6.69 -2.65 -9.93
N ASN A 29 -7.22 -2.74 -8.72
CA ASN A 29 -8.05 -3.86 -8.24
C ASN A 29 -7.31 -5.19 -8.08
N GLU A 30 -5.99 -5.16 -8.19
CA GLU A 30 -5.20 -6.36 -7.95
C GLU A 30 -5.27 -6.76 -6.47
N ILE A 31 -5.33 -8.06 -6.20
CA ILE A 31 -5.30 -8.59 -4.84
C ILE A 31 -3.85 -8.83 -4.46
N LEU A 32 -3.44 -8.25 -3.35
CA LEU A 32 -2.06 -8.32 -2.89
C LEU A 32 -1.96 -9.06 -1.56
N ASP A 33 -0.83 -9.71 -1.36
CA ASP A 33 -0.47 -10.23 -0.05
C ASP A 33 0.12 -9.10 0.78
N VAL A 34 -0.24 -9.07 2.05
CA VAL A 34 0.28 -8.09 3.00
C VAL A 34 1.04 -8.84 4.08
N THR A 35 2.30 -8.50 4.25
CA THR A 35 3.13 -9.10 5.30
C THR A 35 3.79 -8.00 6.11
N VAL A 36 4.04 -8.30 7.39
CA VAL A 36 4.75 -7.39 8.29
C VAL A 36 6.00 -8.11 8.75
N SER A 37 7.14 -7.44 8.60
CA SER A 37 8.42 -7.96 9.05
C SER A 37 9.18 -6.82 9.70
N ASN A 38 9.49 -6.97 10.98
CA ASN A 38 10.06 -5.89 11.79
C ASN A 38 9.13 -4.67 11.69
N ASP A 39 9.61 -3.53 11.32
CA ASP A 39 8.81 -2.32 11.20
C ASP A 39 8.41 -2.02 9.76
N VAL A 40 8.39 -3.05 8.90
CA VAL A 40 8.13 -2.90 7.47
C VAL A 40 6.85 -3.60 7.08
N ILE A 41 6.01 -2.94 6.31
CA ILE A 41 4.83 -3.53 5.70
C ILE A 41 5.15 -3.78 4.23
N ILE A 42 4.97 -5.03 3.80
CA ILE A 42 5.27 -5.45 2.44
C ILE A 42 3.97 -5.82 1.74
N LEU A 43 3.73 -5.18 0.61
CA LEU A 43 2.62 -5.50 -0.29
C LEU A 43 3.22 -6.17 -1.51
N SER A 44 2.74 -7.36 -1.84
CA SER A 44 3.28 -8.10 -2.97
C SER A 44 2.18 -8.76 -3.79
N ASN A 45 2.42 -8.83 -5.09
CA ASN A 45 1.52 -9.51 -6.03
C ASN A 45 1.95 -10.95 -6.30
#